data_2ffa1e8476b880a1d5916d2808d9716e
#
_entry.id   2ffa1e8476b880a1d5916d2808d9716e
#
_cell.length_a   1.000
_cell.length_b   1.000
_cell.length_c   1.000
_cell.angle_alpha   90.00
_cell.angle_beta   90.00
_cell.angle_gamma   90.00
#
_symmetry.space_group_name_H-M   'P 1'
#
loop_
_entity.id
_entity.type
_entity.pdbx_description
1 polymer ?
#
loop_
_entity_poly.entity_id
_entity_poly.type
_entity_poly.pdbx_seq_one_letter_code
_entity_poly.pdbx_strand_id
1 'polypeptide(L)'
;MQQVAEWDIITGVGLTALIVAALRAIETNRNSGSLVNDPYSAAFVHAAPWVVVLPTRLDAQLGSSQVPWESMATYIGVRSKFFDDFCTGASAEGLAQVVLLAAGLDTRAFRLDWPPATTVYELDAPKVLAYKDQVLTDQGARARCVRRAVGVDLREDWVSPLLDAGLDPSRPAVWLVEGLLPYLPYDAKDSLFYRVHELSPAGSRIAVDHINADLVTVRQEFQQISWLMLQWVAQQIGLNLPEDSSAKSSAEPFPVDQDYDPAEWLAAHGWVASTKTVPVVAQSYRRRLDDSTPLFHRSVLFITAQADVGGPPVSKPCCPDGAPART
;
A
#
# COMPACT_ATOMS: atom_id res chain seq x y z
N MET A 1 28.83 3.46 -1.72
CA MET A 1 28.00 2.24 -1.78
C MET A 1 27.21 2.21 -0.47
N GLN A 2 25.98 2.74 -0.48
CA GLN A 2 25.05 2.53 0.63
C GLN A 2 24.65 1.05 0.60
N GLN A 3 24.89 0.33 1.69
CA GLN A 3 24.34 -1.01 1.86
C GLN A 3 22.81 -0.90 1.74
N VAL A 4 22.25 -1.50 0.71
CA VAL A 4 20.81 -1.73 0.60
C VAL A 4 20.44 -2.56 1.83
N ALA A 5 19.68 -1.98 2.75
CA ALA A 5 19.19 -2.69 3.92
C ALA A 5 18.47 -3.96 3.43
N GLU A 6 19.00 -5.11 3.83
CA GLU A 6 18.41 -6.40 3.44
C GLU A 6 16.98 -6.44 4.00
N TRP A 7 15.98 -6.60 3.12
CA TRP A 7 14.59 -6.67 3.54
C TRP A 7 14.37 -7.85 4.50
N ASP A 8 13.76 -7.56 5.64
CA ASP A 8 13.34 -8.55 6.62
C ASP A 8 11.89 -8.25 7.03
N ILE A 9 11.07 -9.29 7.26
CA ILE A 9 9.66 -9.15 7.66
C ILE A 9 9.49 -8.45 9.01
N ILE A 10 10.49 -8.46 9.85
CA ILE A 10 10.48 -7.85 11.19
C ILE A 10 11.13 -6.47 11.25
N THR A 11 11.63 -5.95 10.14
CA THR A 11 12.29 -4.63 10.09
C THR A 11 11.75 -3.76 8.95
N GLY A 12 11.78 -2.46 9.14
CA GLY A 12 11.45 -1.48 8.09
C GLY A 12 10.08 -1.74 7.44
N VAL A 13 10.04 -1.82 6.13
CA VAL A 13 8.81 -1.98 5.33
C VAL A 13 8.09 -3.32 5.61
N GLY A 14 8.83 -4.38 5.96
CA GLY A 14 8.22 -5.66 6.33
C GLY A 14 7.36 -5.55 7.58
N LEU A 15 7.85 -4.88 8.63
CA LEU A 15 7.10 -4.67 9.85
C LEU A 15 5.85 -3.80 9.61
N THR A 16 5.93 -2.76 8.78
CA THR A 16 4.77 -1.95 8.42
C THR A 16 3.71 -2.76 7.67
N ALA A 17 4.10 -3.67 6.79
CA ALA A 17 3.17 -4.58 6.12
C ALA A 17 2.45 -5.51 7.13
N LEU A 18 3.15 -6.01 8.15
CA LEU A 18 2.56 -6.81 9.23
C LEU A 18 1.61 -5.97 10.11
N ILE A 19 1.95 -4.73 10.43
CA ILE A 19 1.06 -3.81 11.17
C ILE A 19 -0.24 -3.58 10.39
N VAL A 20 -0.15 -3.32 9.07
CA VAL A 20 -1.34 -3.17 8.22
C VAL A 20 -2.15 -4.46 8.17
N ALA A 21 -1.51 -5.63 8.10
CA ALA A 21 -2.20 -6.92 8.16
C ALA A 21 -2.91 -7.12 9.52
N ALA A 22 -2.27 -6.76 10.63
CA ALA A 22 -2.88 -6.81 11.97
C ALA A 22 -4.12 -5.91 12.07
N LEU A 23 -4.02 -4.66 11.62
CA LEU A 23 -5.14 -3.71 11.61
C LEU A 23 -6.29 -4.18 10.70
N ARG A 24 -5.98 -4.79 9.55
CA ARG A 24 -6.98 -5.39 8.67
C ARG A 24 -7.62 -6.63 9.29
N ALA A 25 -6.86 -7.41 10.07
CA ALA A 25 -7.41 -8.53 10.84
C ALA A 25 -8.35 -8.04 11.95
N ILE A 26 -7.98 -6.97 12.67
CA ILE A 26 -8.86 -6.32 13.66
C ILE A 26 -10.17 -5.88 13.00
N GLU A 27 -10.10 -5.20 11.84
CA GLU A 27 -11.30 -4.77 11.12
C GLU A 27 -12.15 -5.96 10.68
N THR A 28 -11.53 -7.01 10.13
CA THR A 28 -12.22 -8.25 9.72
C THR A 28 -12.92 -8.94 10.89
N ASN A 29 -12.29 -8.94 12.07
CA ASN A 29 -12.80 -9.60 13.27
C ASN A 29 -13.72 -8.71 14.13
N ARG A 30 -14.22 -7.59 13.61
CA ARG A 30 -15.24 -6.78 14.32
C ARG A 30 -16.50 -7.59 14.56
N ASN A 31 -17.09 -7.41 15.71
CA ASN A 31 -18.33 -8.11 16.10
C ASN A 31 -19.50 -7.81 15.15
N SER A 32 -19.50 -6.64 14.53
CA SER A 32 -20.53 -6.23 13.57
C SER A 32 -20.01 -5.15 12.62
N GLY A 33 -20.55 -5.13 11.42
CA GLY A 33 -20.34 -4.04 10.46
C GLY A 33 -18.93 -3.95 9.90
N SER A 34 -18.14 -5.02 9.88
CA SER A 34 -16.84 -5.04 9.21
C SER A 34 -16.95 -4.55 7.76
N LEU A 35 -16.06 -3.66 7.34
CA LEU A 35 -15.96 -3.18 5.96
C LEU A 35 -15.20 -4.14 5.05
N VAL A 36 -14.35 -4.98 5.64
CA VAL A 36 -13.46 -5.88 4.91
C VAL A 36 -13.54 -7.27 5.54
N ASN A 37 -13.65 -8.28 4.69
CA ASN A 37 -13.49 -9.67 5.09
C ASN A 37 -12.18 -10.20 4.48
N ASP A 38 -11.12 -10.25 5.29
CA ASP A 38 -9.82 -10.79 4.91
C ASP A 38 -9.45 -11.97 5.82
N PRO A 39 -9.78 -13.20 5.42
CA PRO A 39 -9.53 -14.38 6.23
C PRO A 39 -8.04 -14.71 6.42
N TYR A 40 -7.16 -14.08 5.65
CA TYR A 40 -5.73 -14.37 5.64
C TYR A 40 -4.89 -13.37 6.45
N SER A 41 -5.42 -12.18 6.72
CA SER A 41 -4.66 -11.11 7.36
C SER A 41 -4.11 -11.49 8.73
N ALA A 42 -4.89 -12.23 9.55
CA ALA A 42 -4.42 -12.73 10.84
C ALA A 42 -3.33 -13.81 10.68
N ALA A 43 -3.39 -14.62 9.63
CA ALA A 43 -2.41 -15.68 9.38
C ALA A 43 -1.00 -15.11 9.12
N PHE A 44 -0.90 -13.98 8.42
CA PHE A 44 0.39 -13.30 8.24
C PHE A 44 1.00 -12.86 9.56
N VAL A 45 0.18 -12.33 10.46
CA VAL A 45 0.65 -11.92 11.79
C VAL A 45 1.12 -13.12 12.62
N HIS A 46 0.35 -14.22 12.61
CA HIS A 46 0.67 -15.42 13.38
C HIS A 46 1.88 -16.18 12.83
N ALA A 47 2.15 -16.08 11.54
CA ALA A 47 3.31 -16.70 10.90
C ALA A 47 4.61 -15.87 11.08
N ALA A 48 4.50 -14.62 11.56
CA ALA A 48 5.66 -13.79 11.85
C ALA A 48 6.48 -14.38 13.02
N PRO A 49 7.80 -14.09 13.10
CA PRO A 49 8.61 -14.52 14.24
C PRO A 49 7.99 -14.13 15.59
N TRP A 50 8.16 -14.99 16.60
CA TRP A 50 7.55 -14.85 17.93
C TRP A 50 7.78 -13.50 18.62
N VAL A 51 8.82 -12.77 18.22
CA VAL A 51 9.13 -11.42 18.71
C VAL A 51 8.13 -10.37 18.22
N VAL A 52 7.38 -10.66 17.14
CA VAL A 52 6.38 -9.75 16.57
C VAL A 52 5.01 -10.15 17.13
N VAL A 53 4.64 -9.59 18.28
CA VAL A 53 3.32 -9.80 18.86
C VAL A 53 2.44 -8.62 18.46
N LEU A 54 1.53 -8.83 17.50
CA LEU A 54 0.57 -7.81 17.06
C LEU A 54 -0.86 -8.33 17.26
N PRO A 55 -1.81 -7.44 17.63
CA PRO A 55 -3.19 -7.84 17.85
C PRO A 55 -3.90 -8.12 16.54
N THR A 56 -4.77 -9.12 16.53
CA THR A 56 -5.62 -9.46 15.38
C THR A 56 -7.12 -9.31 15.69
N ARG A 57 -7.45 -8.93 16.93
CA ARG A 57 -8.81 -8.67 17.43
C ARG A 57 -8.76 -7.56 18.47
N LEU A 58 -9.86 -6.81 18.62
CA LEU A 58 -10.03 -5.90 19.76
C LEU A 58 -10.55 -6.68 20.96
N ASP A 59 -9.90 -6.46 22.10
CA ASP A 59 -10.32 -6.93 23.41
C ASP A 59 -10.23 -5.79 24.46
N ALA A 60 -10.60 -6.08 25.69
CA ALA A 60 -10.59 -5.08 26.76
C ALA A 60 -9.18 -4.55 27.07
N GLN A 61 -8.13 -5.37 26.89
CA GLN A 61 -6.75 -4.98 27.12
C GLN A 61 -6.28 -3.98 26.04
N LEU A 62 -6.64 -4.20 24.80
CA LEU A 62 -6.35 -3.26 23.70
C LEU A 62 -7.11 -1.96 23.83
N GLY A 63 -8.34 -2.00 24.34
CA GLY A 63 -9.15 -0.81 24.58
C GLY A 63 -8.56 0.15 25.64
N SER A 64 -7.67 -0.35 26.51
CA SER A 64 -6.91 0.46 27.48
C SER A 64 -5.49 0.83 27.04
N SER A 65 -5.07 0.37 25.86
CA SER A 65 -3.75 0.66 25.29
C SER A 65 -3.62 2.13 24.87
N GLN A 66 -2.42 2.69 25.01
CA GLN A 66 -2.11 4.02 24.46
C GLN A 66 -1.99 4.01 22.92
N VAL A 67 -1.78 2.84 22.30
CA VAL A 67 -1.83 2.69 20.85
C VAL A 67 -3.28 2.75 20.39
N PRO A 68 -3.65 3.61 19.44
CA PRO A 68 -5.04 3.79 19.02
C PRO A 68 -5.46 2.70 18.01
N TRP A 69 -5.39 1.41 18.43
CA TRP A 69 -5.64 0.25 17.57
C TRP A 69 -6.99 0.29 16.84
N GLU A 70 -8.04 0.68 17.57
CA GLU A 70 -9.40 0.70 17.00
C GLU A 70 -9.55 1.74 15.88
N SER A 71 -9.09 2.96 16.12
CA SER A 71 -9.20 4.04 15.15
C SER A 71 -8.28 3.79 13.94
N MET A 72 -7.10 3.23 14.14
CA MET A 72 -6.20 2.81 13.08
C MET A 72 -6.81 1.67 12.26
N ALA A 73 -7.41 0.66 12.90
CA ALA A 73 -8.10 -0.42 12.19
C ALA A 73 -9.31 0.10 11.41
N THR A 74 -10.04 1.08 11.95
CA THR A 74 -11.14 1.75 11.24
C THR A 74 -10.64 2.43 9.96
N TYR A 75 -9.52 3.16 10.04
CA TYR A 75 -8.90 3.77 8.85
C TYR A 75 -8.50 2.70 7.82
N ILE A 76 -7.81 1.63 8.25
CA ILE A 76 -7.39 0.55 7.35
C ILE A 76 -8.61 -0.14 6.72
N GLY A 77 -9.70 -0.30 7.46
CA GLY A 77 -10.97 -0.81 6.91
C GLY A 77 -11.53 0.08 5.82
N VAL A 78 -11.59 1.40 6.07
CA VAL A 78 -12.05 2.40 5.09
C VAL A 78 -11.17 2.40 3.85
N ARG A 79 -9.85 2.41 4.02
CA ARG A 79 -8.89 2.37 2.92
C ARG A 79 -9.05 1.10 2.09
N SER A 80 -9.02 -0.06 2.73
CA SER A 80 -9.14 -1.33 2.04
C SER A 80 -10.45 -1.44 1.26
N LYS A 81 -11.58 -1.03 1.87
CA LYS A 81 -12.88 -1.02 1.21
C LYS A 81 -12.92 -0.10 -0.01
N PHE A 82 -12.32 1.09 0.10
CA PHE A 82 -12.24 2.03 -1.02
C PHE A 82 -11.51 1.43 -2.22
N PHE A 83 -10.34 0.84 -1.99
CA PHE A 83 -9.57 0.20 -3.06
C PHE A 83 -10.23 -1.08 -3.57
N ASP A 84 -10.91 -1.85 -2.70
CA ASP A 84 -11.69 -3.02 -3.12
C ASP A 84 -12.81 -2.62 -4.07
N ASP A 85 -13.59 -1.59 -3.72
CA ASP A 85 -14.68 -1.08 -4.54
C ASP A 85 -14.18 -0.52 -5.88
N PHE A 86 -13.04 0.17 -5.86
CA PHE A 86 -12.40 0.67 -7.07
C PHE A 86 -12.01 -0.47 -8.02
N CYS A 87 -11.33 -1.50 -7.50
CA CYS A 87 -10.91 -2.65 -8.30
C CYS A 87 -12.09 -3.42 -8.87
N THR A 88 -13.05 -3.78 -8.00
CA THR A 88 -14.21 -4.59 -8.42
C THR A 88 -15.09 -3.82 -9.38
N GLY A 89 -15.28 -2.50 -9.18
CA GLY A 89 -16.02 -1.64 -10.08
C GLY A 89 -15.37 -1.57 -11.46
N ALA A 90 -14.07 -1.30 -11.53
CA ALA A 90 -13.34 -1.25 -12.78
C ALA A 90 -13.35 -2.61 -13.53
N SER A 91 -13.17 -3.70 -12.80
CA SER A 91 -13.20 -5.04 -13.40
C SER A 91 -14.59 -5.45 -13.88
N ALA A 92 -15.66 -5.04 -13.19
CA ALA A 92 -17.04 -5.27 -13.63
C ALA A 92 -17.36 -4.50 -14.93
N GLU A 93 -16.68 -3.39 -15.19
CA GLU A 93 -16.78 -2.63 -16.44
C GLU A 93 -15.85 -3.17 -17.55
N GLY A 94 -15.15 -4.29 -17.31
CA GLY A 94 -14.38 -5.03 -18.32
C GLY A 94 -12.87 -4.79 -18.30
N LEU A 95 -12.33 -4.05 -17.33
CA LEU A 95 -10.89 -3.92 -17.18
C LEU A 95 -10.34 -5.20 -16.54
N ALA A 96 -9.68 -6.01 -17.36
CA ALA A 96 -9.26 -7.37 -16.97
C ALA A 96 -7.81 -7.43 -16.45
N GLN A 97 -7.05 -6.35 -16.49
CA GLN A 97 -5.67 -6.25 -16.01
C GLN A 97 -5.63 -5.35 -14.79
N VAL A 98 -5.24 -5.88 -13.63
CA VAL A 98 -5.13 -5.14 -12.36
C VAL A 98 -3.69 -5.25 -11.86
N VAL A 99 -3.04 -4.13 -11.63
CA VAL A 99 -1.63 -4.07 -11.17
C VAL A 99 -1.58 -3.45 -9.78
N LEU A 100 -1.04 -4.20 -8.82
CA LEU A 100 -0.81 -3.76 -7.46
C LEU A 100 0.68 -3.42 -7.31
N LEU A 101 1.00 -2.13 -7.21
CA LEU A 101 2.37 -1.65 -6.99
C LEU A 101 2.68 -1.65 -5.49
N ALA A 102 3.78 -2.30 -5.09
CA ALA A 102 4.10 -2.60 -3.69
C ALA A 102 2.98 -3.41 -3.01
N ALA A 103 2.66 -4.56 -3.58
CA ALA A 103 1.51 -5.39 -3.16
C ALA A 103 1.58 -5.89 -1.71
N GLY A 104 2.76 -5.94 -1.10
CA GLY A 104 2.94 -6.34 0.29
C GLY A 104 2.17 -7.61 0.65
N LEU A 105 1.41 -7.54 1.74
CA LEU A 105 0.53 -8.61 2.20
C LEU A 105 -0.93 -8.40 1.73
N ASP A 106 -1.12 -7.85 0.53
CA ASP A 106 -2.44 -7.73 -0.10
C ASP A 106 -3.03 -9.11 -0.42
N THR A 107 -4.32 -9.28 -0.19
CA THR A 107 -5.04 -10.56 -0.39
C THR A 107 -6.17 -10.45 -1.40
N ARG A 108 -6.29 -9.33 -2.13
CA ARG A 108 -7.38 -9.10 -3.09
C ARG A 108 -7.51 -10.20 -4.12
N ALA A 109 -6.40 -10.72 -4.62
CA ALA A 109 -6.40 -11.86 -5.55
C ALA A 109 -7.05 -13.14 -4.99
N PHE A 110 -7.12 -13.26 -3.65
CA PHE A 110 -7.63 -14.44 -2.94
C PHE A 110 -9.02 -14.23 -2.31
N ARG A 111 -9.44 -12.98 -2.06
CA ARG A 111 -10.67 -12.70 -1.30
C ARG A 111 -11.75 -11.98 -2.08
N LEU A 112 -11.42 -11.25 -3.15
CA LEU A 112 -12.41 -10.56 -3.95
C LEU A 112 -12.99 -11.47 -5.03
N ASP A 113 -14.22 -11.18 -5.44
CA ASP A 113 -14.90 -11.89 -6.52
C ASP A 113 -14.57 -11.18 -7.85
N TRP A 114 -13.61 -11.73 -8.54
CA TRP A 114 -13.12 -11.21 -9.82
C TRP A 114 -13.89 -11.82 -10.99
N PRO A 115 -14.16 -11.05 -12.06
CA PRO A 115 -14.58 -11.63 -13.34
C PRO A 115 -13.59 -12.70 -13.85
N PRO A 116 -14.05 -13.77 -14.52
CA PRO A 116 -13.18 -14.91 -14.87
C PRO A 116 -11.94 -14.59 -15.70
N ALA A 117 -11.97 -13.50 -16.48
CA ALA A 117 -10.84 -13.09 -17.32
C ALA A 117 -9.83 -12.16 -16.61
N THR A 118 -10.03 -11.86 -15.33
CA THR A 118 -9.17 -10.92 -14.61
C THR A 118 -7.81 -11.53 -14.28
N THR A 119 -6.76 -10.79 -14.60
CA THR A 119 -5.39 -11.06 -14.17
C THR A 119 -4.96 -9.98 -13.17
N VAL A 120 -4.51 -10.40 -12.00
CA VAL A 120 -3.94 -9.53 -10.97
C VAL A 120 -2.43 -9.71 -10.94
N TYR A 121 -1.71 -8.65 -11.23
CA TYR A 121 -0.25 -8.57 -11.15
C TYR A 121 0.14 -7.96 -9.81
N GLU A 122 0.90 -8.67 -9.00
CA GLU A 122 1.40 -8.21 -7.71
C GLU A 122 2.88 -7.96 -7.79
N LEU A 123 3.28 -6.70 -7.75
CA LEU A 123 4.68 -6.27 -7.79
C LEU A 123 5.15 -5.96 -6.37
N ASP A 124 6.21 -6.62 -5.92
CA ASP A 124 6.89 -6.31 -4.65
C ASP A 124 8.28 -6.96 -4.62
N ALA A 125 9.06 -6.65 -3.58
CA ALA A 125 10.33 -7.31 -3.35
C ALA A 125 10.18 -8.84 -3.29
N PRO A 126 11.08 -9.63 -3.91
CA PRO A 126 10.95 -11.09 -3.98
C PRO A 126 10.75 -11.77 -2.62
N LYS A 127 11.41 -11.28 -1.57
CA LYS A 127 11.28 -11.83 -0.20
C LYS A 127 9.89 -11.57 0.41
N VAL A 128 9.26 -10.44 0.09
CA VAL A 128 7.87 -10.12 0.53
C VAL A 128 6.89 -11.10 -0.10
N LEU A 129 7.01 -11.28 -1.43
CA LEU A 129 6.15 -12.20 -2.17
C LEU A 129 6.35 -13.65 -1.71
N ALA A 130 7.59 -14.07 -1.47
CA ALA A 130 7.90 -15.41 -0.96
C ALA A 130 7.27 -15.67 0.42
N TYR A 131 7.38 -14.72 1.36
CA TYR A 131 6.71 -14.81 2.66
C TYR A 131 5.19 -14.91 2.50
N LYS A 132 4.60 -14.04 1.70
CA LYS A 132 3.17 -14.04 1.41
C LYS A 132 2.71 -15.38 0.83
N ASP A 133 3.42 -15.89 -0.17
CA ASP A 133 3.09 -17.14 -0.84
C ASP A 133 3.19 -18.34 0.10
N GLN A 134 4.20 -18.38 0.97
CA GLN A 134 4.34 -19.43 1.97
C GLN A 134 3.14 -19.44 2.91
N VAL A 135 2.80 -18.29 3.51
CA VAL A 135 1.68 -18.19 4.47
C VAL A 135 0.36 -18.56 3.79
N LEU A 136 0.10 -18.06 2.60
CA LEU A 136 -1.14 -18.38 1.87
C LEU A 136 -1.23 -19.87 1.49
N THR A 137 -0.10 -20.47 1.13
CA THR A 137 -0.02 -21.92 0.86
C THR A 137 -0.34 -22.72 2.11
N ASP A 138 0.23 -22.38 3.26
CA ASP A 138 0.00 -23.03 4.54
C ASP A 138 -1.47 -22.91 4.99
N GLN A 139 -2.16 -21.84 4.57
CA GLN A 139 -3.60 -21.64 4.78
C GLN A 139 -4.47 -22.36 3.74
N GLY A 140 -3.90 -23.06 2.76
CA GLY A 140 -4.64 -23.67 1.66
C GLY A 140 -5.38 -22.66 0.77
N ALA A 141 -4.91 -21.39 0.75
CA ALA A 141 -5.54 -20.33 -0.01
C ALA A 141 -5.44 -20.58 -1.52
N ARG A 142 -6.51 -20.25 -2.24
CA ARG A 142 -6.54 -20.32 -3.70
C ARG A 142 -6.92 -18.96 -4.27
N ALA A 143 -6.15 -18.48 -5.24
CA ALA A 143 -6.50 -17.27 -5.95
C ALA A 143 -7.83 -17.42 -6.70
N ARG A 144 -8.63 -16.36 -6.70
CA ARG A 144 -9.95 -16.27 -7.38
C ARG A 144 -9.85 -15.64 -8.76
N CYS A 145 -8.64 -15.38 -9.22
CA CYS A 145 -8.31 -14.81 -10.53
C CYS A 145 -6.99 -15.42 -11.04
N VAL A 146 -6.56 -15.04 -12.23
CA VAL A 146 -5.19 -15.32 -12.65
C VAL A 146 -4.25 -14.39 -11.89
N ARG A 147 -3.48 -14.92 -10.95
CA ARG A 147 -2.51 -14.14 -10.17
C ARG A 147 -1.11 -14.28 -10.76
N ARG A 148 -0.41 -13.16 -10.91
CA ARG A 148 0.98 -13.07 -11.35
C ARG A 148 1.80 -12.33 -10.29
N ALA A 149 2.63 -13.03 -9.55
CA ALA A 149 3.59 -12.44 -8.61
C ALA A 149 4.86 -12.05 -9.38
N VAL A 150 5.22 -10.76 -9.33
CA VAL A 150 6.36 -10.19 -10.06
C VAL A 150 7.35 -9.63 -9.04
N GLY A 151 8.41 -10.38 -8.77
CA GLY A 151 9.44 -10.02 -7.80
C GLY A 151 10.38 -8.95 -8.34
N VAL A 152 10.20 -7.70 -7.90
CA VAL A 152 10.95 -6.52 -8.40
C VAL A 152 11.20 -5.51 -7.28
N ASP A 153 12.19 -4.66 -7.48
CA ASP A 153 12.33 -3.39 -6.76
C ASP A 153 11.73 -2.27 -7.63
N LEU A 154 10.73 -1.56 -7.12
CA LEU A 154 10.05 -0.48 -7.86
C LEU A 154 10.96 0.73 -8.13
N ARG A 155 12.14 0.79 -7.53
CA ARG A 155 13.18 1.80 -7.81
C ARG A 155 14.02 1.44 -9.05
N GLU A 156 13.96 0.19 -9.50
CA GLU A 156 14.69 -0.33 -10.64
C GLU A 156 13.80 -0.50 -11.87
N ASP A 157 14.20 -1.35 -12.83
CA ASP A 157 13.34 -1.73 -13.95
C ASP A 157 12.32 -2.78 -13.51
N TRP A 158 11.10 -2.34 -13.26
CA TRP A 158 9.95 -3.20 -12.98
C TRP A 158 9.02 -3.38 -14.19
N VAL A 159 9.23 -2.54 -15.23
CA VAL A 159 8.39 -2.57 -16.45
C VAL A 159 8.64 -3.84 -17.26
N SER A 160 9.91 -4.15 -17.54
CA SER A 160 10.26 -5.34 -18.32
C SER A 160 9.74 -6.63 -17.68
N PRO A 161 9.97 -6.90 -16.35
CA PRO A 161 9.39 -8.07 -15.68
C PRO A 161 7.86 -8.10 -15.69
N LEU A 162 7.18 -6.94 -15.61
CA LEU A 162 5.73 -6.89 -15.67
C LEU A 162 5.20 -7.25 -17.06
N LEU A 163 5.84 -6.77 -18.11
CA LEU A 163 5.52 -7.13 -19.51
C LEU A 163 5.78 -8.62 -19.77
N ASP A 164 6.89 -9.16 -19.27
CA ASP A 164 7.23 -10.59 -19.34
C ASP A 164 6.21 -11.46 -18.59
N ALA A 165 5.62 -10.93 -17.51
CA ALA A 165 4.53 -11.59 -16.79
C ALA A 165 3.20 -11.57 -17.56
N GLY A 166 3.13 -10.85 -18.69
CA GLY A 166 2.01 -10.85 -19.62
C GLY A 166 1.07 -9.65 -19.54
N LEU A 167 1.48 -8.53 -18.92
CA LEU A 167 0.74 -7.27 -19.07
C LEU A 167 0.73 -6.86 -20.54
N ASP A 168 -0.45 -6.62 -21.09
CA ASP A 168 -0.62 -6.09 -22.44
C ASP A 168 -0.80 -4.55 -22.36
N PRO A 169 0.22 -3.75 -22.73
CA PRO A 169 0.16 -2.30 -22.67
C PRO A 169 -0.77 -1.67 -23.73
N SER A 170 -1.30 -2.47 -24.66
CA SER A 170 -2.30 -2.01 -25.61
C SER A 170 -3.73 -2.06 -25.07
N ARG A 171 -3.93 -2.69 -23.91
CA ARG A 171 -5.24 -2.85 -23.26
C ARG A 171 -5.29 -2.04 -21.97
N PRO A 172 -6.44 -1.39 -21.68
CA PRO A 172 -6.59 -0.65 -20.44
C PRO A 172 -6.32 -1.50 -19.19
N ALA A 173 -5.63 -0.91 -18.22
CA ALA A 173 -5.30 -1.54 -16.95
C ALA A 173 -5.82 -0.72 -15.75
N VAL A 174 -5.97 -1.39 -14.61
CA VAL A 174 -6.27 -0.80 -13.30
C VAL A 174 -4.99 -0.80 -12.48
N TRP A 175 -4.59 0.36 -12.01
CA TRP A 175 -3.38 0.54 -11.21
C TRP A 175 -3.74 0.89 -9.76
N LEU A 176 -3.11 0.23 -8.81
CA LEU A 176 -3.20 0.55 -7.39
C LEU A 176 -1.84 0.98 -6.86
N VAL A 177 -1.84 2.15 -6.21
CA VAL A 177 -0.71 2.73 -5.48
C VAL A 177 -1.18 2.96 -4.05
N GLU A 178 -1.23 1.90 -3.25
CA GLU A 178 -1.76 1.91 -1.89
C GLU A 178 -0.63 1.85 -0.86
N GLY A 179 -0.51 2.89 -0.04
CA GLY A 179 0.47 2.97 1.06
C GLY A 179 1.93 3.01 0.60
N LEU A 180 2.20 3.42 -0.64
CA LEU A 180 3.53 3.40 -1.24
C LEU A 180 4.22 4.76 -1.22
N LEU A 181 3.50 5.82 -1.57
CA LEU A 181 4.11 7.14 -1.82
C LEU A 181 4.90 7.72 -0.65
N PRO A 182 4.53 7.50 0.63
CA PRO A 182 5.32 7.98 1.76
C PRO A 182 6.75 7.42 1.85
N TYR A 183 7.04 6.33 1.14
CA TYR A 183 8.36 5.67 1.16
C TYR A 183 9.23 6.04 -0.04
N LEU A 184 8.71 6.80 -0.99
CA LEU A 184 9.42 7.17 -2.21
C LEU A 184 9.87 8.63 -2.17
N PRO A 185 11.13 8.92 -2.54
CA PRO A 185 11.55 10.29 -2.81
C PRO A 185 10.86 10.84 -4.06
N TYR A 186 10.89 12.18 -4.24
CA TYR A 186 10.21 12.87 -5.34
C TYR A 186 10.48 12.24 -6.71
N ASP A 187 11.75 12.09 -7.07
CA ASP A 187 12.16 11.56 -8.38
C ASP A 187 11.64 10.13 -8.62
N ALA A 188 11.57 9.31 -7.56
CA ALA A 188 11.04 7.96 -7.66
C ALA A 188 9.51 7.97 -7.84
N LYS A 189 8.80 8.91 -7.20
CA LYS A 189 7.35 9.10 -7.43
C LYS A 189 7.10 9.50 -8.87
N ASP A 190 7.80 10.52 -9.36
CA ASP A 190 7.67 11.01 -10.73
C ASP A 190 7.94 9.89 -11.75
N SER A 191 9.05 9.19 -11.59
CA SER A 191 9.40 8.04 -12.43
C SER A 191 8.33 6.93 -12.40
N LEU A 192 7.77 6.62 -11.21
CA LEU A 192 6.71 5.62 -11.06
C LEU A 192 5.47 5.99 -11.87
N PHE A 193 4.98 7.22 -11.69
CA PHE A 193 3.78 7.71 -12.39
C PHE A 193 4.01 7.80 -13.89
N TYR A 194 5.22 8.21 -14.32
CA TYR A 194 5.57 8.27 -15.73
C TYR A 194 5.50 6.88 -16.39
N ARG A 195 6.09 5.85 -15.77
CA ARG A 195 6.04 4.47 -16.26
C ARG A 195 4.61 3.91 -16.27
N VAL A 196 3.81 4.22 -15.24
CA VAL A 196 2.38 3.87 -15.22
C VAL A 196 1.65 4.52 -16.39
N HIS A 197 1.91 5.81 -16.64
CA HIS A 197 1.29 6.54 -17.74
C HIS A 197 1.66 5.94 -19.12
N GLU A 198 2.94 5.61 -19.36
CA GLU A 198 3.39 4.99 -20.60
C GLU A 198 2.75 3.61 -20.85
N LEU A 199 2.42 2.87 -19.80
CA LEU A 199 1.76 1.56 -19.89
C LEU A 199 0.22 1.64 -19.90
N SER A 200 -0.34 2.85 -19.94
CA SER A 200 -1.78 3.10 -19.75
C SER A 200 -2.42 3.69 -21.00
N PRO A 201 -2.98 2.87 -21.89
CA PRO A 201 -3.83 3.40 -22.96
C PRO A 201 -5.12 4.02 -22.39
N ALA A 202 -5.81 4.78 -23.24
CA ALA A 202 -7.09 5.39 -22.91
C ALA A 202 -8.06 4.39 -22.25
N GLY A 203 -8.74 4.84 -21.21
CA GLY A 203 -9.64 4.01 -20.39
C GLY A 203 -8.94 3.28 -19.24
N SER A 204 -7.61 3.31 -19.14
CA SER A 204 -6.91 2.85 -17.93
C SER A 204 -7.32 3.67 -16.71
N ARG A 205 -7.29 3.03 -15.53
CA ARG A 205 -7.67 3.67 -14.27
C ARG A 205 -6.58 3.52 -13.22
N ILE A 206 -6.45 4.49 -12.36
CA ILE A 206 -5.52 4.47 -11.23
C ILE A 206 -6.23 4.91 -9.95
N ALA A 207 -5.90 4.25 -8.84
CA ALA A 207 -6.25 4.70 -7.50
C ALA A 207 -4.99 4.82 -6.64
N VAL A 208 -4.91 5.92 -5.89
CA VAL A 208 -3.73 6.29 -5.09
C VAL A 208 -4.21 6.80 -3.74
N ASP A 209 -3.50 6.48 -2.66
CA ASP A 209 -3.59 7.23 -1.41
C ASP A 209 -2.39 8.17 -1.26
N HIS A 210 -2.65 9.38 -0.78
CA HIS A 210 -1.66 10.42 -0.61
C HIS A 210 -1.87 11.17 0.70
N ILE A 211 -0.80 11.40 1.47
CA ILE A 211 -0.86 12.17 2.71
C ILE A 211 -0.80 13.67 2.37
N ASN A 212 -1.90 14.39 2.64
CA ASN A 212 -1.99 15.84 2.45
C ASN A 212 -1.95 16.55 3.82
N ALA A 213 -0.76 16.61 4.41
CA ALA A 213 -0.52 17.31 5.67
C ALA A 213 0.94 17.73 5.77
N ASP A 214 1.23 18.60 6.75
CA ASP A 214 2.60 18.94 7.08
C ASP A 214 3.41 17.69 7.46
N LEU A 215 4.39 17.36 6.63
CA LEU A 215 5.19 16.15 6.77
C LEU A 215 6.01 16.11 8.07
N VAL A 216 6.36 17.26 8.66
CA VAL A 216 7.07 17.33 9.93
C VAL A 216 6.17 16.84 11.05
N THR A 217 4.94 17.34 11.09
CA THR A 217 3.92 16.92 12.07
C THR A 217 3.55 15.45 11.90
N VAL A 218 3.36 15.00 10.66
CA VAL A 218 3.07 13.60 10.33
C VAL A 218 4.18 12.68 10.78
N ARG A 219 5.45 13.04 10.54
CA ARG A 219 6.61 12.27 10.97
C ARG A 219 6.69 12.16 12.49
N GLN A 220 6.48 13.27 13.21
CA GLN A 220 6.50 13.28 14.68
C GLN A 220 5.42 12.36 15.26
N GLU A 221 4.20 12.44 14.73
CA GLU A 221 3.10 11.58 15.17
C GLU A 221 3.39 10.11 14.85
N PHE A 222 3.89 9.81 13.66
CA PHE A 222 4.26 8.46 13.26
C PHE A 222 5.35 7.88 14.17
N GLN A 223 6.38 8.67 14.49
CA GLN A 223 7.43 8.26 15.44
C GLN A 223 6.86 7.98 16.83
N GLN A 224 5.97 8.83 17.31
CA GLN A 224 5.29 8.63 18.59
C GLN A 224 4.48 7.34 18.63
N ILE A 225 3.66 7.09 17.60
CA ILE A 225 2.84 5.87 17.53
C ILE A 225 3.71 4.63 17.37
N SER A 226 4.77 4.70 16.57
CA SER A 226 5.73 3.60 16.42
C SER A 226 6.40 3.26 17.74
N TRP A 227 6.72 4.27 18.56
CA TRP A 227 7.27 4.08 19.90
C TRP A 227 6.25 3.42 20.85
N LEU A 228 5.01 3.88 20.84
CA LEU A 228 3.92 3.28 21.65
C LEU A 228 3.69 1.82 21.24
N MET A 229 3.73 1.50 19.96
CA MET A 229 3.65 0.11 19.47
C MET A 229 4.82 -0.73 19.96
N LEU A 230 6.05 -0.20 19.91
CA LEU A 230 7.23 -0.90 20.40
C LEU A 230 7.15 -1.18 21.89
N GLN A 231 6.71 -0.20 22.70
CA GLN A 231 6.48 -0.38 24.13
C GLN A 231 5.41 -1.45 24.39
N TRP A 232 4.32 -1.42 23.63
CA TRP A 232 3.25 -2.41 23.72
C TRP A 232 3.78 -3.83 23.43
N VAL A 233 4.52 -4.01 22.32
CA VAL A 233 5.14 -5.30 21.96
C VAL A 233 6.10 -5.77 23.06
N ALA A 234 6.97 -4.88 23.56
CA ALA A 234 7.92 -5.21 24.62
C ALA A 234 7.21 -5.72 25.89
N GLN A 235 6.10 -5.08 26.28
CA GLN A 235 5.28 -5.52 27.42
C GLN A 235 4.71 -6.93 27.19
N GLN A 236 4.26 -7.25 25.97
CA GLN A 236 3.71 -8.59 25.65
C GLN A 236 4.75 -9.71 25.81
N ILE A 237 6.04 -9.41 25.56
CA ILE A 237 7.14 -10.38 25.67
C ILE A 237 7.93 -10.25 26.99
N GLY A 238 7.41 -9.45 27.93
CA GLY A 238 8.02 -9.28 29.26
C GLY A 238 9.30 -8.46 29.29
N LEU A 239 9.54 -7.61 28.26
CA LEU A 239 10.65 -6.67 28.22
C LEU A 239 10.20 -5.28 28.70
N ASN A 240 11.00 -4.68 29.59
CA ASN A 240 10.83 -3.29 30.01
C ASN A 240 11.73 -2.40 29.17
N LEU A 241 11.13 -1.57 28.32
CA LEU A 241 11.87 -0.51 27.64
C LEU A 241 11.99 0.71 28.56
N PRO A 242 13.12 1.46 28.51
CA PRO A 242 13.24 2.72 29.22
C PRO A 242 12.13 3.69 28.82
N GLU A 243 11.57 4.45 29.80
CA GLU A 243 10.55 5.47 29.51
C GLU A 243 11.08 6.58 28.60
N ASP A 244 12.37 6.83 28.65
CA ASP A 244 13.06 7.91 27.96
C ASP A 244 14.02 7.32 26.92
N SER A 245 13.50 6.85 25.81
CA SER A 245 14.37 6.47 24.70
C SER A 245 14.28 7.49 23.58
N SER A 246 15.27 8.37 23.53
CA SER A 246 15.69 9.09 22.35
C SER A 246 16.23 8.16 21.24
N ALA A 247 15.95 6.87 21.29
CA ALA A 247 16.25 5.91 20.25
C ALA A 247 15.42 6.27 19.01
N LYS A 248 15.93 7.26 18.28
CA LYS A 248 15.47 7.57 16.93
C LYS A 248 15.49 6.27 16.16
N SER A 249 14.34 5.76 15.77
CA SER A 249 14.24 4.71 14.77
C SER A 249 15.11 5.13 13.60
N SER A 250 16.14 4.35 13.28
CA SER A 250 17.05 4.62 12.18
C SER A 250 16.39 4.47 10.79
N ALA A 251 15.15 4.03 10.74
CA ALA A 251 14.35 4.03 9.53
C ALA A 251 13.54 5.35 9.48
N GLU A 252 14.01 6.30 8.67
CA GLU A 252 13.21 7.46 8.29
C GLU A 252 12.22 7.01 7.20
N PRO A 253 10.95 6.72 7.54
CA PRO A 253 9.99 6.19 6.56
C PRO A 253 9.47 7.23 5.58
N PHE A 254 9.70 8.52 5.86
CA PHE A 254 9.19 9.61 5.05
C PHE A 254 10.34 10.49 4.55
N PRO A 255 10.72 10.39 3.25
CA PRO A 255 11.58 11.40 2.64
C PRO A 255 10.97 12.79 2.81
N VAL A 256 11.81 13.79 3.12
CA VAL A 256 11.38 15.18 3.40
C VAL A 256 11.07 15.95 2.11
N ASP A 257 10.84 15.30 0.99
CA ASP A 257 10.51 15.96 -0.26
C ASP A 257 9.05 16.35 -0.27
N GLN A 258 8.84 17.66 -0.21
CA GLN A 258 7.56 18.33 -0.18
C GLN A 258 7.03 18.52 -1.60
N ASP A 259 5.72 18.71 -1.70
CA ASP A 259 5.00 19.24 -2.87
C ASP A 259 4.80 18.29 -4.08
N TYR A 260 4.80 16.94 -3.85
CA TYR A 260 4.33 16.05 -4.88
C TYR A 260 2.82 15.82 -4.74
N ASP A 261 2.01 16.40 -5.64
CA ASP A 261 0.57 16.15 -5.72
C ASP A 261 0.27 15.16 -6.86
N PRO A 262 -0.12 13.92 -6.55
CA PRO A 262 -0.47 12.93 -7.57
C PRO A 262 -1.66 13.34 -8.44
N ALA A 263 -2.62 14.10 -7.91
CA ALA A 263 -3.79 14.54 -8.67
C ALA A 263 -3.41 15.60 -9.72
N GLU A 264 -2.57 16.56 -9.34
CA GLU A 264 -2.03 17.55 -10.26
C GLU A 264 -1.16 16.89 -11.34
N TRP A 265 -0.28 15.96 -10.92
CA TRP A 265 0.55 15.22 -11.87
C TRP A 265 -0.30 14.46 -12.91
N LEU A 266 -1.30 13.71 -12.46
CA LEU A 266 -2.19 12.95 -13.32
C LEU A 266 -2.96 13.87 -14.29
N ALA A 267 -3.51 14.99 -13.78
CA ALA A 267 -4.23 15.96 -14.61
C ALA A 267 -3.32 16.57 -15.69
N ALA A 268 -2.07 16.90 -15.36
CA ALA A 268 -1.09 17.44 -16.31
C ALA A 268 -0.72 16.43 -17.41
N HIS A 269 -0.92 15.12 -17.17
CA HIS A 269 -0.61 14.05 -18.10
C HIS A 269 -1.87 13.43 -18.76
N GLY A 270 -2.98 14.16 -18.81
CA GLY A 270 -4.18 13.74 -19.55
C GLY A 270 -5.04 12.70 -18.83
N TRP A 271 -4.99 12.66 -17.50
CA TRP A 271 -5.90 11.87 -16.70
C TRP A 271 -6.99 12.75 -16.10
N VAL A 272 -8.22 12.26 -16.09
CA VAL A 272 -9.34 12.90 -15.39
C VAL A 272 -9.34 12.41 -13.95
N ALA A 273 -8.82 13.25 -13.04
CA ALA A 273 -8.65 12.93 -11.63
C ALA A 273 -9.82 13.38 -10.76
N SER A 274 -10.11 12.63 -9.71
CA SER A 274 -11.08 12.94 -8.66
C SER A 274 -10.47 12.63 -7.30
N THR A 275 -10.58 13.57 -6.38
CA THR A 275 -9.99 13.45 -5.04
C THR A 275 -11.09 13.44 -3.97
N LYS A 276 -10.97 12.56 -2.98
CA LYS A 276 -11.85 12.49 -1.81
C LYS A 276 -11.01 12.40 -0.55
N THR A 277 -11.41 13.14 0.49
CA THR A 277 -10.76 13.00 1.81
C THR A 277 -11.24 11.74 2.50
N VAL A 278 -10.37 11.14 3.33
CA VAL A 278 -10.73 9.94 4.11
C VAL A 278 -11.98 10.14 4.96
N PRO A 279 -12.21 11.27 5.67
CA PRO A 279 -13.44 11.47 6.43
C PRO A 279 -14.71 11.39 5.57
N VAL A 280 -14.67 11.93 4.34
CA VAL A 280 -15.83 11.87 3.40
C VAL A 280 -16.08 10.42 2.98
N VAL A 281 -15.03 9.67 2.65
CA VAL A 281 -15.16 8.25 2.28
C VAL A 281 -15.62 7.42 3.47
N ALA A 282 -15.07 7.64 4.66
CA ALA A 282 -15.50 6.95 5.88
C ALA A 282 -16.99 7.16 6.15
N GLN A 283 -17.48 8.40 6.01
CA GLN A 283 -18.90 8.71 6.18
C GLN A 283 -19.77 7.95 5.16
N SER A 284 -19.35 7.81 3.92
CA SER A 284 -20.09 7.03 2.90
C SER A 284 -20.22 5.55 3.29
N TYR A 285 -19.26 5.01 4.02
CA TYR A 285 -19.27 3.66 4.59
C TYR A 285 -19.88 3.60 6.00
N ARG A 286 -20.52 4.67 6.49
CA ARG A 286 -21.08 4.79 7.84
C ARG A 286 -20.05 4.57 8.93
N ARG A 287 -18.81 5.02 8.69
CA ARG A 287 -17.72 5.05 9.66
C ARG A 287 -17.44 6.50 10.07
N ARG A 288 -16.98 6.66 11.30
CA ARG A 288 -16.49 7.93 11.82
C ARG A 288 -15.01 7.77 12.15
N LEU A 289 -14.24 8.76 11.75
CA LEU A 289 -12.88 8.95 12.19
C LEU A 289 -12.92 10.14 13.13
N ASP A 290 -12.57 9.91 14.38
CA ASP A 290 -12.57 10.91 15.45
C ASP A 290 -11.15 11.42 15.73
N ASP A 291 -10.99 12.23 16.76
CA ASP A 291 -9.71 12.82 17.13
C ASP A 291 -8.70 11.81 17.67
N SER A 292 -9.12 10.58 18.01
CA SER A 292 -8.21 9.48 18.34
C SER A 292 -7.54 8.87 17.11
N THR A 293 -8.09 9.15 15.91
CA THR A 293 -7.47 8.69 14.65
C THR A 293 -6.24 9.54 14.35
N PRO A 294 -5.07 8.93 14.16
CA PRO A 294 -3.84 9.65 13.83
C PRO A 294 -4.00 10.63 12.68
N LEU A 295 -3.34 11.79 12.79
CA LEU A 295 -3.40 12.85 11.77
C LEU A 295 -2.95 12.33 10.40
N PHE A 296 -1.88 11.52 10.36
CA PHE A 296 -1.40 10.95 9.11
C PHE A 296 -2.43 10.02 8.43
N HIS A 297 -3.40 9.48 9.16
CA HIS A 297 -4.53 8.75 8.59
C HIS A 297 -5.67 9.70 8.19
N ARG A 298 -6.00 10.68 9.03
CA ARG A 298 -7.10 11.63 8.75
C ARG A 298 -6.80 12.56 7.57
N SER A 299 -5.52 12.82 7.33
CA SER A 299 -5.04 13.71 6.26
C SER A 299 -4.84 13.01 4.92
N VAL A 300 -5.16 11.73 4.81
CA VAL A 300 -5.04 11.02 3.53
C VAL A 300 -6.13 11.47 2.57
N LEU A 301 -5.71 11.68 1.33
CA LEU A 301 -6.57 11.83 0.16
C LEU A 301 -6.60 10.51 -0.60
N PHE A 302 -7.78 10.09 -1.02
CA PHE A 302 -7.96 9.04 -2.01
C PHE A 302 -8.17 9.70 -3.36
N ILE A 303 -7.26 9.43 -4.28
CA ILE A 303 -7.25 9.95 -5.64
C ILE A 303 -7.59 8.81 -6.58
N THR A 304 -8.58 9.01 -7.43
CA THR A 304 -8.87 8.11 -8.55
C THR A 304 -8.74 8.88 -9.84
N ALA A 305 -8.20 8.26 -10.89
CA ALA A 305 -8.16 8.90 -12.19
C ALA A 305 -8.36 7.89 -13.31
N GLN A 306 -8.84 8.38 -14.45
CA GLN A 306 -8.98 7.64 -15.68
C GLN A 306 -8.22 8.35 -16.80
N ALA A 307 -7.43 7.59 -17.56
CA ALA A 307 -6.76 8.10 -18.75
C ALA A 307 -7.79 8.49 -19.81
N ASP A 308 -7.70 9.72 -20.30
CA ASP A 308 -8.65 10.26 -21.28
C ASP A 308 -8.51 9.63 -22.68
N VAL A 309 -9.60 9.65 -23.45
CA VAL A 309 -9.69 9.09 -24.81
C VAL A 309 -9.13 10.08 -25.84
N GLY A 310 -7.97 10.63 -25.67
CA GLY A 310 -7.50 11.64 -26.62
C GLY A 310 -6.12 12.26 -26.35
N GLY A 311 -5.38 11.75 -25.38
CA GLY A 311 -4.01 12.20 -25.17
C GLY A 311 -3.10 11.87 -26.38
N PRO A 312 -2.21 12.78 -26.80
CA PRO A 312 -1.26 12.47 -27.87
C PRO A 312 -0.36 11.30 -27.43
N PRO A 313 0.06 10.43 -28.35
CA PRO A 313 0.98 9.35 -28.02
C PRO A 313 2.26 9.95 -27.43
N VAL A 314 2.61 9.55 -26.22
CA VAL A 314 3.84 10.01 -25.57
C VAL A 314 5.02 9.52 -26.39
N SER A 315 5.82 10.46 -26.90
CA SER A 315 7.07 10.14 -27.57
C SER A 315 8.01 9.46 -26.58
N LYS A 316 8.50 8.27 -26.91
CA LYS A 316 9.50 7.56 -26.09
C LYS A 316 10.60 8.53 -25.68
N PRO A 317 10.97 8.61 -24.39
CA PRO A 317 12.17 9.32 -24.00
C PRO A 317 13.36 8.66 -24.70
N CYS A 318 14.11 9.45 -25.48
CA CYS A 318 15.41 9.04 -25.99
C CYS A 318 16.29 8.69 -24.78
N CYS A 319 16.69 7.44 -24.67
CA CYS A 319 17.84 7.10 -23.84
C CYS A 319 18.99 8.04 -24.23
N PRO A 320 19.68 8.70 -23.32
CA PRO A 320 20.90 9.40 -23.65
C PRO A 320 21.97 8.37 -23.99
N ASP A 321 22.14 8.12 -25.29
CA ASP A 321 23.25 7.34 -25.83
C ASP A 321 24.57 8.09 -25.58
N GLY A 322 25.51 7.39 -24.93
CA GLY A 322 26.90 7.51 -25.29
C GLY A 322 27.63 8.75 -24.79
N ALA A 323 28.21 8.65 -23.58
CA ALA A 323 29.41 9.42 -23.30
C ALA A 323 30.59 8.83 -24.12
N PRO A 324 31.33 9.65 -24.89
CA PRO A 324 32.50 9.16 -25.63
C PRO A 324 33.63 8.81 -24.67
N ALA A 325 34.22 7.63 -24.88
CA ALA A 325 35.48 7.22 -24.25
C ALA A 325 36.54 8.31 -24.49
N ARG A 326 37.07 8.87 -23.41
CA ARG A 326 38.29 9.69 -23.47
C ARG A 326 39.51 8.72 -23.48
N THR A 327 40.24 8.79 -24.54
CA THR A 327 41.60 8.26 -24.73
C THR A 327 42.57 8.88 -23.70
#